data_eda2cd4ab6c5943d45055a88f2f7b9ae
#
_entry.id   eda2cd4ab6c5943d45055a88f2f7b9ae
#
_cell.length_a   1.000
_cell.length_b   1.000
_cell.length_c   1.000
_cell.angle_alpha   90.00
_cell.angle_beta   90.00
_cell.angle_gamma   90.00
#
_symmetry.space_group_name_H-M   'P 1'
#
loop_
_entity.id
_entity.type
_entity.pdbx_description
1 polymer ?
#
loop_
_entity_poly.entity_id
_entity_poly.type
_entity_poly.pdbx_seq_one_letter_code
_entity_poly.pdbx_strand_id
1 'polypeptide(L)'
;MSMDYRLCELATVSLHVNDLETDPGLDDHPKHEDRIRSEGEELFLNTNITVNGESSTKPVRKYVETPVGSGADSVSSSGEAKLCPEHECELQLYCNTEERLKCSQCVLDGACQGHTVTELVTRATVVRNQLVDVCEKMQLQALRIERFIDRTLTAREKAVQIDANSARERVLAQVKVVREALEEEEQRLLEAIQREEERVEQCLLTQRAHWTHTLEKLSHTRTSLVHSLTHSTDAMLVSSNEEINDRIEEAEGVGEPRDTEQLSLNRGCSDSKLMVGLWASALLLGPSAHSSTMLHFEKQTVSPLLSLSNDQHTLTFLPKRQRQLHPYDPERFDSWPNALCSPSMSSGTHSWLLDVGTSAAFKVGVCYASIERKGTGNGARLGYNSKSWVLSIYDEDFSFCHDGCSVGIAVAKKLKRVGLLLDWPSQTLLFYDPDSVSVLHVVRHAFSEPLLAACAVADHSISIVH
;
A
#
# COMPACT_ATOMS: atom_id res chain seq x y z
N MET A 1 -13.59 2.11 -45.03
CA MET A 1 -14.11 1.78 -43.70
C MET A 1 -13.23 0.69 -43.13
N SER A 2 -12.12 1.08 -42.59
CA SER A 2 -11.22 0.26 -41.81
C SER A 2 -10.54 1.23 -40.86
N MET A 3 -11.12 1.41 -39.68
CA MET A 3 -10.55 2.23 -38.64
C MET A 3 -9.89 1.34 -37.60
N ASP A 4 -8.67 1.71 -37.37
CA ASP A 4 -7.66 1.14 -36.54
C ASP A 4 -8.10 0.61 -35.17
N TYR A 5 -7.93 -0.69 -34.98
CA TYR A 5 -8.02 -1.42 -33.71
C TYR A 5 -6.75 -1.29 -32.84
N ARG A 6 -5.97 -0.21 -32.97
CA ARG A 6 -4.63 -0.12 -32.34
C ARG A 6 -4.47 0.74 -31.10
N LEU A 7 -5.56 1.19 -30.47
CA LEU A 7 -5.45 2.06 -29.27
C LEU A 7 -6.01 1.47 -27.95
N CYS A 8 -6.34 0.19 -27.89
CA CYS A 8 -6.87 -0.45 -26.68
C CYS A 8 -5.90 -1.40 -25.95
N GLU A 9 -4.62 -1.45 -26.32
CA GLU A 9 -3.62 -2.22 -25.57
C GLU A 9 -2.89 -1.37 -24.52
N LEU A 10 -3.60 -0.85 -23.55
CA LEU A 10 -2.99 -0.27 -22.34
C LEU A 10 -3.17 -1.21 -21.15
N ALA A 11 -2.18 -2.06 -21.01
CA ALA A 11 -1.50 -2.53 -19.80
C ALA A 11 -2.36 -2.98 -18.61
N THR A 12 -2.75 -4.23 -18.60
CA THR A 12 -2.95 -4.99 -17.36
C THR A 12 -1.60 -5.35 -16.76
N VAL A 13 -1.13 -4.62 -15.75
CA VAL A 13 -0.01 -5.05 -14.92
C VAL A 13 -0.59 -5.78 -13.72
N SER A 14 -0.73 -7.08 -13.84
CA SER A 14 -0.93 -7.97 -12.69
C SER A 14 0.47 -8.29 -12.14
N LEU A 15 0.86 -7.65 -11.06
CA LEU A 15 2.04 -8.04 -10.29
C LEU A 15 1.67 -9.27 -9.46
N HIS A 16 1.87 -10.45 -10.02
CA HIS A 16 1.94 -11.69 -9.25
C HIS A 16 3.28 -11.73 -8.53
N VAL A 17 3.24 -11.45 -7.24
CA VAL A 17 4.29 -11.88 -6.32
C VAL A 17 3.81 -13.19 -5.75
N ASN A 18 4.13 -14.30 -6.42
CA ASN A 18 4.09 -15.62 -5.81
C ASN A 18 5.10 -16.53 -6.50
N ASP A 19 5.63 -17.35 -5.63
CA ASP A 19 6.29 -18.62 -5.82
C ASP A 19 7.83 -18.59 -5.77
N LEU A 20 8.27 -18.60 -4.50
CA LEU A 20 9.45 -19.37 -4.12
C LEU A 20 8.98 -20.81 -3.89
N GLU A 21 9.35 -21.67 -4.81
CA GLU A 21 9.21 -23.12 -4.72
C GLU A 21 9.84 -23.63 -3.43
N THR A 22 9.07 -24.35 -2.63
CA THR A 22 9.55 -25.21 -1.58
C THR A 22 9.52 -26.65 -2.08
N ASP A 23 10.70 -27.24 -2.11
CA ASP A 23 10.98 -28.66 -2.37
C ASP A 23 10.24 -29.57 -1.37
N PRO A 24 9.61 -30.67 -1.77
CA PRO A 24 8.89 -31.55 -0.89
C PRO A 24 9.78 -32.74 -0.46
N GLY A 25 9.88 -32.96 0.83
CA GLY A 25 10.35 -34.27 1.34
C GLY A 25 10.71 -34.30 2.80
N LEU A 26 9.80 -34.79 3.63
CA LEU A 26 9.91 -35.93 4.55
C LEU A 26 8.86 -35.88 5.67
N ASP A 27 8.15 -36.99 5.76
CA ASP A 27 7.16 -37.36 6.78
C ASP A 27 7.66 -37.25 8.21
N ASP A 28 6.82 -36.87 9.16
CA ASP A 28 6.25 -37.67 10.23
C ASP A 28 5.51 -36.83 11.29
N HIS A 29 4.28 -37.27 11.61
CA HIS A 29 3.44 -36.82 12.71
C HIS A 29 3.98 -37.24 14.09
N PRO A 30 3.57 -36.69 15.28
CA PRO A 30 2.16 -36.59 15.68
C PRO A 30 1.72 -35.35 16.50
N LYS A 31 0.40 -35.22 16.59
CA LYS A 31 -0.48 -34.40 17.38
C LYS A 31 -0.07 -34.09 18.82
N HIS A 32 -0.25 -32.85 19.28
CA HIS A 32 -0.91 -32.54 20.55
C HIS A 32 -1.47 -31.12 20.57
N GLU A 33 -2.75 -31.05 20.94
CA GLU A 33 -3.47 -29.85 21.33
C GLU A 33 -2.84 -29.23 22.58
N ASP A 34 -2.72 -27.91 22.62
CA ASP A 34 -3.07 -27.17 23.81
C ASP A 34 -3.29 -25.66 23.51
N ARG A 35 -4.38 -25.23 24.04
CA ARG A 35 -5.05 -23.94 24.04
C ARG A 35 -4.36 -23.02 25.06
N ILE A 36 -3.81 -21.88 24.67
CA ILE A 36 -3.65 -20.76 25.60
C ILE A 36 -4.00 -19.42 24.91
N ARG A 37 -4.97 -18.79 25.50
CA ARG A 37 -5.46 -17.42 25.31
C ARG A 37 -4.46 -16.47 26.00
N SER A 38 -4.07 -15.36 25.36
CA SER A 38 -3.72 -14.16 26.08
C SER A 38 -3.82 -12.91 25.21
N GLU A 39 -4.36 -11.94 25.81
CA GLU A 39 -4.77 -10.60 25.45
C GLU A 39 -3.64 -9.73 24.90
N GLY A 40 -4.06 -8.72 24.12
CA GLY A 40 -3.17 -7.76 23.49
C GLY A 40 -2.70 -6.66 24.43
N GLU A 41 -1.57 -6.09 24.09
CA GLU A 41 -1.19 -4.72 24.47
C GLU A 41 -0.49 -4.05 23.29
N GLU A 42 -1.03 -2.89 22.91
CA GLU A 42 -0.49 -1.97 21.94
C GLU A 42 0.81 -1.34 22.45
N LEU A 43 1.84 -1.31 21.62
CA LEU A 43 3.02 -0.49 21.85
C LEU A 43 3.31 0.38 20.63
N PHE A 44 3.05 1.67 20.80
CA PHE A 44 3.43 2.76 19.91
C PHE A 44 4.96 2.80 19.72
N LEU A 45 5.42 2.71 18.50
CA LEU A 45 6.81 2.96 18.14
C LEU A 45 6.96 4.34 17.48
N ASN A 46 7.54 5.23 18.26
CA ASN A 46 8.02 6.53 17.83
C ASN A 46 9.46 6.33 17.31
N THR A 47 9.70 6.43 16.02
CA THR A 47 11.03 6.35 15.43
C THR A 47 11.53 7.73 15.02
N ASN A 48 12.38 8.31 15.88
CA ASN A 48 13.32 9.34 15.46
C ASN A 48 14.70 8.66 15.30
N ILE A 49 15.16 8.49 14.07
CA ILE A 49 16.50 8.00 13.77
C ILE A 49 17.37 9.23 13.49
N THR A 50 18.21 9.58 14.45
CA THR A 50 19.40 10.41 14.22
C THR A 50 20.61 9.47 14.18
N VAL A 51 21.23 9.40 13.02
CA VAL A 51 22.50 8.68 12.83
C VAL A 51 23.63 9.59 13.30
N ASN A 52 24.24 9.24 14.44
CA ASN A 52 25.63 9.66 14.74
C ASN A 52 26.34 8.45 15.34
N GLY A 53 27.32 7.99 14.59
CA GLY A 53 28.23 6.96 15.04
C GLY A 53 29.18 7.49 16.09
N GLU A 54 29.22 6.76 17.21
CA GLU A 54 30.42 6.63 18.03
C GLU A 54 30.28 5.32 18.83
N SER A 55 31.19 4.41 18.53
CA SER A 55 31.44 3.18 19.25
C SER A 55 31.84 3.52 20.68
N SER A 56 30.94 3.29 21.64
CA SER A 56 31.30 3.27 23.06
C SER A 56 30.87 1.93 23.66
N THR A 57 31.80 1.01 23.67
CA THR A 57 31.76 -0.20 24.49
C THR A 57 31.78 0.23 25.94
N LYS A 58 30.63 0.21 26.63
CA LYS A 58 30.60 0.29 28.09
C LYS A 58 31.02 -1.07 28.66
N PRO A 59 31.97 -1.11 29.62
CA PRO A 59 32.41 -2.34 30.21
C PRO A 59 31.28 -2.93 31.07
N VAL A 60 31.02 -4.20 30.83
CA VAL A 60 30.26 -5.06 31.73
C VAL A 60 30.85 -4.93 33.12
N ARG A 61 30.06 -4.48 34.09
CA ARG A 61 30.45 -4.49 35.51
C ARG A 61 30.84 -5.94 35.85
N LYS A 62 32.14 -6.16 35.97
CA LYS A 62 32.67 -7.32 36.68
C LYS A 62 32.11 -7.24 38.09
N TYR A 63 31.29 -8.21 38.46
CA TYR A 63 31.04 -8.49 39.86
C TYR A 63 32.40 -8.68 40.50
N VAL A 64 32.74 -7.76 41.38
CA VAL A 64 33.90 -7.86 42.23
C VAL A 64 33.70 -9.12 43.08
N GLU A 65 34.48 -10.14 42.82
CA GLU A 65 34.70 -11.20 43.77
C GLU A 65 35.31 -10.50 44.99
N THR A 66 34.49 -10.33 46.04
CA THR A 66 35.05 -10.08 47.33
C THR A 66 35.82 -11.31 47.71
N PRO A 67 37.15 -11.25 47.89
CA PRO A 67 37.89 -12.36 48.39
C PRO A 67 37.30 -12.72 49.75
N VAL A 68 36.83 -13.95 49.89
CA VAL A 68 36.63 -14.55 51.22
C VAL A 68 37.99 -14.54 51.84
N GLY A 69 38.26 -13.49 52.57
CA GLY A 69 39.43 -13.37 53.38
C GLY A 69 39.35 -14.51 54.41
N SER A 70 40.32 -15.39 54.35
CA SER A 70 40.69 -16.30 55.44
C SER A 70 41.27 -15.42 56.55
N GLY A 71 40.38 -14.68 57.20
CA GLY A 71 40.60 -14.05 58.50
C GLY A 71 40.04 -14.99 59.53
N ALA A 72 40.86 -15.83 60.03
CA ALA A 72 40.61 -16.44 61.36
C ALA A 72 40.72 -15.34 62.38
N ASP A 73 39.73 -14.46 62.41
CA ASP A 73 39.48 -13.67 63.57
C ASP A 73 38.63 -14.55 64.48
N SER A 74 39.34 -15.06 65.50
CA SER A 74 38.78 -15.61 66.70
C SER A 74 37.87 -14.55 67.33
N VAL A 75 36.61 -14.49 66.88
CA VAL A 75 35.55 -13.86 67.65
C VAL A 75 35.35 -14.77 68.84
N SER A 76 36.05 -14.45 69.90
CA SER A 76 35.67 -14.86 71.26
C SER A 76 34.27 -14.29 71.52
N SER A 77 33.25 -15.01 71.03
CA SER A 77 31.91 -14.84 71.53
C SER A 77 31.91 -15.46 72.95
N SER A 78 32.25 -14.65 73.94
CA SER A 78 31.70 -14.85 75.23
C SER A 78 30.19 -14.73 75.04
N GLY A 79 29.55 -15.87 74.71
CA GLY A 79 28.13 -16.01 74.71
C GLY A 79 27.69 -15.80 76.15
N GLU A 80 27.31 -14.54 76.47
CA GLU A 80 26.56 -14.30 77.70
C GLU A 80 25.30 -15.17 77.55
N ALA A 81 25.27 -16.22 78.38
CA ALA A 81 24.13 -17.11 78.43
C ALA A 81 22.93 -16.21 78.73
N LYS A 82 21.97 -16.13 77.80
CA LYS A 82 20.75 -15.33 78.07
C LYS A 82 20.04 -15.90 79.26
N LEU A 83 20.02 -15.16 80.33
CA LEU A 83 19.36 -15.52 81.58
C LEU A 83 17.86 -15.28 81.48
N CYS A 84 17.08 -16.10 82.07
CA CYS A 84 15.64 -15.91 82.20
C CYS A 84 15.37 -14.64 83.05
N PRO A 85 14.54 -13.71 82.51
CA PRO A 85 14.27 -12.47 83.25
C PRO A 85 13.52 -12.64 84.63
N GLU A 86 12.86 -13.81 84.77
CA GLU A 86 12.05 -14.08 85.98
C GLU A 86 12.84 -14.91 87.01
N HIS A 87 13.78 -15.77 86.54
CA HIS A 87 14.45 -16.73 87.48
C HIS A 87 15.98 -16.61 87.46
N GLU A 88 16.55 -15.70 86.67
CA GLU A 88 18.00 -15.48 86.55
C GLU A 88 18.79 -16.77 86.21
N CYS A 89 18.11 -17.84 85.71
CA CYS A 89 18.69 -19.11 85.28
C CYS A 89 18.94 -19.11 83.78
N GLU A 90 19.91 -19.95 83.31
CA GLU A 90 20.19 -20.08 81.92
C GLU A 90 18.98 -20.61 81.11
N LEU A 91 18.74 -20.05 79.96
CA LEU A 91 17.70 -20.49 79.02
C LEU A 91 18.18 -21.70 78.22
N GLN A 92 17.90 -22.92 78.68
CA GLN A 92 18.33 -24.17 78.09
C GLN A 92 17.23 -24.94 77.39
N LEU A 93 15.98 -24.47 77.49
CA LEU A 93 14.80 -25.11 76.93
C LEU A 93 14.12 -24.20 75.91
N TYR A 94 13.45 -24.81 74.92
CA TYR A 94 12.62 -24.11 73.90
C TYR A 94 11.21 -24.68 73.95
N CYS A 95 10.26 -23.84 74.22
CA CYS A 95 8.84 -24.17 74.09
C CYS A 95 8.41 -24.07 72.62
N ASN A 96 8.08 -25.19 71.98
CA ASN A 96 7.71 -25.23 70.56
C ASN A 96 6.31 -24.59 70.29
N THR A 97 5.46 -24.58 71.33
CA THR A 97 4.11 -24.03 71.20
C THR A 97 4.10 -22.51 71.33
N GLU A 98 4.92 -21.95 72.22
CA GLU A 98 5.06 -20.51 72.40
C GLU A 98 6.20 -19.90 71.61
N GLU A 99 6.98 -20.70 70.93
CA GLU A 99 8.17 -20.30 70.15
C GLU A 99 9.17 -19.44 70.92
N ARG A 100 9.36 -19.74 72.20
CA ARG A 100 10.21 -18.96 73.13
C ARG A 100 11.20 -19.83 73.89
N LEU A 101 12.33 -19.21 74.26
CA LEU A 101 13.29 -19.79 75.13
C LEU A 101 12.76 -19.75 76.58
N LYS A 102 12.99 -20.82 77.32
CA LYS A 102 12.59 -21.02 78.74
C LYS A 102 13.76 -21.58 79.52
N CYS A 103 13.80 -21.29 80.82
CA CYS A 103 14.65 -21.96 81.80
C CYS A 103 13.93 -23.16 82.42
N SER A 104 14.65 -24.05 83.05
CA SER A 104 14.06 -25.22 83.74
C SER A 104 13.03 -24.84 84.76
N GLN A 105 13.23 -23.70 85.52
CA GLN A 105 12.32 -23.27 86.54
C GLN A 105 10.96 -22.78 85.95
N CYS A 106 10.97 -22.09 84.79
CA CYS A 106 9.71 -21.69 84.13
C CYS A 106 8.85 -22.93 83.74
N VAL A 107 9.50 -24.03 83.39
CA VAL A 107 8.79 -25.28 83.01
C VAL A 107 8.23 -25.96 84.26
N LEU A 108 8.96 -25.95 85.39
CA LEU A 108 8.53 -26.50 86.67
C LEU A 108 7.38 -25.72 87.28
N ASP A 109 7.37 -24.37 87.14
CA ASP A 109 6.33 -23.48 87.66
C ASP A 109 5.04 -23.53 86.81
N GLY A 110 5.01 -24.41 85.78
CA GLY A 110 3.81 -24.67 85.01
C GLY A 110 3.60 -23.68 83.85
N ALA A 111 4.55 -22.82 83.52
CA ALA A 111 4.45 -21.86 82.38
C ALA A 111 4.36 -22.56 81.02
N CYS A 112 4.71 -23.84 80.97
CA CYS A 112 4.64 -24.67 79.72
C CYS A 112 3.74 -25.91 79.92
N GLN A 113 2.75 -25.84 80.79
CA GLN A 113 1.90 -27.00 81.04
C GLN A 113 1.07 -27.39 79.83
N GLY A 114 1.26 -28.64 79.35
CA GLY A 114 0.61 -29.10 78.12
C GLY A 114 1.33 -28.74 76.80
N HIS A 115 2.47 -28.02 76.87
CA HIS A 115 3.26 -27.62 75.72
C HIS A 115 4.38 -28.62 75.45
N THR A 116 4.80 -28.74 74.17
CA THR A 116 5.99 -29.51 73.83
C THR A 116 7.23 -28.67 74.02
N VAL A 117 8.12 -29.13 74.91
CA VAL A 117 9.39 -28.46 75.24
C VAL A 117 10.55 -29.33 74.77
N THR A 118 11.53 -28.73 74.10
CA THR A 118 12.73 -29.39 73.65
C THR A 118 13.98 -28.68 74.16
N GLU A 119 15.08 -29.40 74.26
CA GLU A 119 16.38 -28.83 74.60
C GLU A 119 16.82 -27.80 73.52
N LEU A 120 17.36 -26.70 73.96
CA LEU A 120 17.83 -25.60 73.09
C LEU A 120 18.85 -26.12 72.08
N VAL A 121 19.77 -27.00 72.48
CA VAL A 121 20.79 -27.59 71.59
C VAL A 121 20.14 -28.44 70.49
N THR A 122 19.12 -29.23 70.83
CA THR A 122 18.38 -30.04 69.87
C THR A 122 17.63 -29.15 68.85
N ARG A 123 16.94 -28.11 69.35
CA ARG A 123 16.25 -27.15 68.48
C ARG A 123 17.22 -26.36 67.60
N ALA A 124 18.36 -25.92 68.13
CA ALA A 124 19.38 -25.21 67.36
C ALA A 124 19.98 -26.11 66.28
N THR A 125 20.12 -27.41 66.51
CA THR A 125 20.59 -28.38 65.49
C THR A 125 19.58 -28.51 64.34
N VAL A 126 18.29 -28.59 64.67
CA VAL A 126 17.24 -28.58 63.59
C VAL A 126 17.30 -27.33 62.77
N VAL A 127 17.42 -26.15 63.37
CA VAL A 127 17.52 -24.87 62.64
C VAL A 127 18.80 -24.83 61.82
N ARG A 128 19.94 -25.27 62.33
CA ARG A 128 21.19 -25.34 61.54
C ARG A 128 21.04 -26.24 60.32
N ASN A 129 20.44 -27.40 60.46
CA ASN A 129 20.23 -28.30 59.33
C ASN A 129 19.30 -27.68 58.28
N GLN A 130 18.20 -27.01 58.70
CA GLN A 130 17.32 -26.29 57.79
C GLN A 130 18.07 -25.17 57.05
N LEU A 131 18.93 -24.41 57.70
CA LEU A 131 19.75 -23.37 57.06
C LEU A 131 20.73 -23.95 56.04
N VAL A 132 21.38 -25.09 56.36
CA VAL A 132 22.26 -25.80 55.40
C VAL A 132 21.50 -26.23 54.17
N ASP A 133 20.32 -26.84 54.34
CA ASP A 133 19.48 -27.28 53.20
C ASP A 133 19.06 -26.12 52.32
N VAL A 134 18.70 -24.96 52.91
CA VAL A 134 18.34 -23.75 52.19
C VAL A 134 19.55 -23.19 51.43
N CYS A 135 20.71 -23.11 52.08
CA CYS A 135 21.96 -22.64 51.45
C CYS A 135 22.35 -23.52 50.24
N GLU A 136 22.27 -24.84 50.35
CA GLU A 136 22.53 -25.75 49.26
C GLU A 136 21.56 -25.58 48.07
N LYS A 137 20.26 -25.44 48.39
CA LYS A 137 19.24 -25.13 47.35
C LYS A 137 19.53 -23.82 46.62
N MET A 138 19.87 -22.76 47.39
CA MET A 138 20.23 -21.46 46.80
C MET A 138 21.47 -21.56 45.90
N GLN A 139 22.50 -22.31 46.34
CA GLN A 139 23.71 -22.52 45.54
C GLN A 139 23.42 -23.28 44.24
N LEU A 140 22.60 -24.33 44.29
CA LEU A 140 22.18 -25.08 43.09
C LEU A 140 21.37 -24.19 42.14
N GLN A 141 20.52 -23.32 42.68
CA GLN A 141 19.76 -22.36 41.89
C GLN A 141 20.69 -21.33 41.22
N ALA A 142 21.66 -20.78 41.95
CA ALA A 142 22.66 -19.85 41.40
C ALA A 142 23.42 -20.49 40.22
N LEU A 143 23.90 -21.73 40.36
CA LEU A 143 24.58 -22.46 39.29
C LEU A 143 23.71 -22.72 38.07
N ARG A 144 22.38 -22.88 38.23
CA ARG A 144 21.45 -23.01 37.12
C ARG A 144 21.29 -21.67 36.37
N ILE A 145 21.19 -20.58 37.11
CA ILE A 145 21.08 -19.21 36.54
C ILE A 145 22.38 -18.88 35.79
N GLU A 146 23.53 -19.10 36.36
CA GLU A 146 24.82 -18.86 35.69
C GLU A 146 24.92 -19.62 34.37
N ARG A 147 24.58 -20.94 34.36
CA ARG A 147 24.58 -21.72 33.12
C ARG A 147 23.60 -21.23 32.10
N PHE A 148 22.44 -20.72 32.52
CA PHE A 148 21.46 -20.14 31.62
C PHE A 148 21.99 -18.83 30.99
N ILE A 149 22.61 -17.97 31.77
CA ILE A 149 23.22 -16.73 31.26
C ILE A 149 24.35 -17.06 30.28
N ASP A 150 25.32 -17.88 30.70
CA ASP A 150 26.54 -18.12 29.92
C ASP A 150 26.30 -18.90 28.65
N ARG A 151 25.38 -19.88 28.67
CA ARG A 151 25.16 -20.77 27.51
C ARG A 151 23.97 -20.32 26.69
N THR A 152 22.81 -20.11 27.33
CA THR A 152 21.57 -19.89 26.59
C THR A 152 21.44 -18.45 26.11
N LEU A 153 21.62 -17.47 27.00
CA LEU A 153 21.46 -16.06 26.61
C LEU A 153 22.57 -15.63 25.64
N THR A 154 23.82 -16.00 25.90
CA THR A 154 24.94 -15.68 25.01
C THR A 154 24.80 -16.33 23.63
N ALA A 155 24.29 -17.57 23.56
CA ALA A 155 24.02 -18.21 22.26
C ALA A 155 22.87 -17.52 21.51
N ARG A 156 21.80 -17.13 22.22
CA ARG A 156 20.67 -16.39 21.65
C ARG A 156 21.08 -15.01 21.14
N GLU A 157 21.89 -14.30 21.91
CA GLU A 157 22.41 -12.98 21.49
C GLU A 157 23.18 -13.07 20.17
N LYS A 158 24.08 -14.07 20.05
CA LYS A 158 24.81 -14.29 18.79
C LYS A 158 23.89 -14.67 17.63
N ALA A 159 22.89 -15.53 17.87
CA ALA A 159 21.93 -15.92 16.84
C ALA A 159 21.12 -14.72 16.35
N VAL A 160 20.59 -13.90 17.25
CA VAL A 160 19.87 -12.66 16.89
C VAL A 160 20.73 -11.71 16.08
N GLN A 161 22.02 -11.57 16.43
CA GLN A 161 22.95 -10.73 15.68
C GLN A 161 23.14 -11.22 14.23
N ILE A 162 23.31 -12.53 14.06
CA ILE A 162 23.46 -13.15 12.73
C ILE A 162 22.19 -12.99 11.91
N ASP A 163 21.04 -13.30 12.51
CA ASP A 163 19.74 -13.18 11.82
C ASP A 163 19.43 -11.73 11.42
N ALA A 164 19.72 -10.78 12.31
CA ALA A 164 19.55 -9.35 12.02
C ALA A 164 20.46 -8.86 10.89
N ASN A 165 21.73 -9.30 10.86
CA ASN A 165 22.64 -8.97 9.77
C ASN A 165 22.19 -9.57 8.45
N SER A 166 21.80 -10.83 8.42
CA SER A 166 21.24 -11.49 7.24
C SER A 166 19.96 -10.79 6.73
N ALA A 167 19.08 -10.36 7.64
CA ALA A 167 17.90 -9.58 7.27
C ALA A 167 18.27 -8.23 6.64
N ARG A 168 19.25 -7.50 7.21
CA ARG A 168 19.74 -6.23 6.64
C ARG A 168 20.32 -6.43 5.24
N GLU A 169 21.14 -7.44 5.05
CA GLU A 169 21.74 -7.77 3.75
C GLU A 169 20.67 -8.07 2.70
N ARG A 170 19.64 -8.86 3.04
CA ARG A 170 18.53 -9.13 2.12
C ARG A 170 17.78 -7.84 1.72
N VAL A 171 17.47 -6.97 2.68
CA VAL A 171 16.80 -5.69 2.38
C VAL A 171 17.66 -4.82 1.46
N LEU A 172 18.97 -4.70 1.76
CA LEU A 172 19.88 -3.90 0.93
C LEU A 172 20.00 -4.47 -0.50
N ALA A 173 20.07 -5.80 -0.64
CA ALA A 173 20.12 -6.45 -1.94
C ALA A 173 18.82 -6.20 -2.75
N GLN A 174 17.64 -6.32 -2.12
CA GLN A 174 16.37 -6.06 -2.78
C GLN A 174 16.25 -4.59 -3.23
N VAL A 175 16.59 -3.64 -2.36
CA VAL A 175 16.58 -2.20 -2.70
C VAL A 175 17.55 -1.90 -3.84
N LYS A 176 18.73 -2.53 -3.85
CA LYS A 176 19.71 -2.37 -4.92
C LYS A 176 19.14 -2.81 -6.27
N VAL A 177 18.54 -3.99 -6.35
CA VAL A 177 17.93 -4.51 -7.59
C VAL A 177 16.83 -3.58 -8.12
N VAL A 178 15.97 -3.07 -7.23
CA VAL A 178 14.91 -2.12 -7.64
C VAL A 178 15.50 -0.82 -8.17
N ARG A 179 16.56 -0.31 -7.52
CA ARG A 179 17.23 0.91 -7.97
C ARG A 179 17.87 0.73 -9.36
N GLU A 180 18.61 -0.37 -9.57
CA GLU A 180 19.23 -0.68 -10.84
C GLU A 180 18.17 -0.81 -11.96
N ALA A 181 17.06 -1.49 -11.70
CA ALA A 181 15.96 -1.61 -12.68
C ALA A 181 15.31 -0.25 -13.00
N LEU A 182 15.24 0.67 -12.02
CA LEU A 182 14.73 2.04 -12.25
C LEU A 182 15.70 2.86 -13.11
N GLU A 183 17.00 2.80 -12.83
CA GLU A 183 18.03 3.50 -13.60
C GLU A 183 18.07 3.01 -15.05
N GLU A 184 17.96 1.70 -15.28
CA GLU A 184 17.88 1.12 -16.63
C GLU A 184 16.61 1.58 -17.37
N GLU A 185 15.46 1.61 -16.70
CA GLU A 185 14.20 2.03 -17.31
C GLU A 185 14.18 3.54 -17.60
N GLU A 186 14.73 4.38 -16.71
CA GLU A 186 14.89 5.80 -16.94
C GLU A 186 15.72 6.04 -18.22
N GLN A 187 16.88 5.39 -18.32
CA GLN A 187 17.75 5.52 -19.49
C GLN A 187 17.02 5.07 -20.77
N ARG A 188 16.33 3.94 -20.74
CA ARG A 188 15.53 3.42 -21.86
C ARG A 188 14.47 4.41 -22.35
N LEU A 189 13.77 5.06 -21.42
CA LEU A 189 12.72 6.05 -21.72
C LEU A 189 13.33 7.33 -22.33
N LEU A 190 14.41 7.84 -21.74
CA LEU A 190 15.09 9.02 -22.28
C LEU A 190 15.63 8.81 -23.69
N GLU A 191 16.21 7.64 -23.96
CA GLU A 191 16.65 7.27 -25.30
C GLU A 191 15.49 7.09 -26.29
N ALA A 192 14.33 6.60 -25.84
CA ALA A 192 13.16 6.48 -26.69
C ALA A 192 12.59 7.85 -27.07
N ILE A 193 12.55 8.79 -26.13
CA ILE A 193 12.12 10.18 -26.37
C ILE A 193 13.10 10.87 -27.33
N GLN A 194 14.40 10.74 -27.11
CA GLN A 194 15.42 11.32 -27.97
C GLN A 194 15.31 10.82 -29.42
N ARG A 195 15.16 9.50 -29.62
CA ARG A 195 14.97 8.91 -30.97
C ARG A 195 13.71 9.43 -31.64
N GLU A 196 12.65 9.61 -30.90
CA GLU A 196 11.40 10.13 -31.44
C GLU A 196 11.50 11.63 -31.79
N GLU A 197 12.19 12.42 -30.98
CA GLU A 197 12.49 13.82 -31.25
C GLU A 197 13.29 13.95 -32.54
N GLU A 198 14.39 13.21 -32.70
CA GLU A 198 15.21 13.17 -33.90
C GLU A 198 14.41 12.77 -35.14
N ARG A 199 13.49 11.79 -35.03
CA ARG A 199 12.59 11.40 -36.10
C ARG A 199 11.69 12.54 -36.55
N VAL A 200 11.06 13.23 -35.62
CA VAL A 200 10.15 14.37 -35.90
C VAL A 200 10.92 15.52 -36.51
N GLU A 201 12.09 15.87 -35.98
CA GLU A 201 12.97 16.92 -36.53
C GLU A 201 13.36 16.62 -37.97
N GLN A 202 13.76 15.41 -38.26
CA GLN A 202 14.10 14.99 -39.64
C GLN A 202 12.90 15.07 -40.59
N CYS A 203 11.69 14.68 -40.14
CA CYS A 203 10.46 14.86 -40.89
C CYS A 203 10.17 16.33 -41.17
N LEU A 204 10.29 17.19 -40.16
CA LEU A 204 10.06 18.65 -40.29
C LEU A 204 11.06 19.30 -41.24
N LEU A 205 12.34 18.93 -41.19
CA LEU A 205 13.38 19.43 -42.08
C LEU A 205 13.06 19.02 -43.54
N THR A 206 12.70 17.75 -43.76
CA THR A 206 12.34 17.22 -45.08
C THR A 206 11.13 17.94 -45.65
N GLN A 207 10.08 18.10 -44.88
CA GLN A 207 8.87 18.81 -45.29
C GLN A 207 9.18 20.29 -45.60
N ARG A 208 9.97 20.95 -44.76
CA ARG A 208 10.38 22.32 -44.99
C ARG A 208 11.16 22.49 -46.27
N ALA A 209 12.15 21.63 -46.52
CA ALA A 209 12.94 21.65 -47.75
C ALA A 209 12.07 21.45 -49.00
N HIS A 210 11.15 20.47 -48.95
CA HIS A 210 10.22 20.20 -50.05
C HIS A 210 9.34 21.41 -50.36
N TRP A 211 8.68 21.97 -49.36
CA TRP A 211 7.77 23.11 -49.59
C TRP A 211 8.50 24.41 -49.93
N THR A 212 9.72 24.64 -49.41
CA THR A 212 10.55 25.78 -49.83
C THR A 212 10.92 25.67 -51.31
N HIS A 213 11.39 24.50 -51.76
CA HIS A 213 11.72 24.26 -53.17
C HIS A 213 10.47 24.42 -54.08
N THR A 214 9.37 23.88 -53.64
CA THR A 214 8.09 24.00 -54.38
C THR A 214 7.63 25.45 -54.51
N LEU A 215 7.75 26.24 -53.43
CA LEU A 215 7.43 27.64 -53.42
C LEU A 215 8.32 28.45 -54.37
N GLU A 216 9.63 28.19 -54.41
CA GLU A 216 10.56 28.79 -55.37
C GLU A 216 10.17 28.48 -56.79
N LYS A 217 9.85 27.22 -57.12
CA LYS A 217 9.41 26.76 -58.43
C LYS A 217 8.12 27.45 -58.87
N LEU A 218 7.11 27.50 -58.00
CA LEU A 218 5.85 28.21 -58.27
C LEU A 218 6.09 29.72 -58.47
N SER A 219 6.95 30.36 -57.71
CA SER A 219 7.31 31.76 -57.86
C SER A 219 7.97 32.04 -59.22
N HIS A 220 8.89 31.19 -59.62
CA HIS A 220 9.55 31.29 -60.92
C HIS A 220 8.56 31.10 -62.08
N THR A 221 7.72 30.06 -62.05
CA THR A 221 6.67 29.78 -63.05
C THR A 221 5.69 30.97 -63.13
N ARG A 222 5.22 31.49 -62.00
CA ARG A 222 4.34 32.68 -61.97
C ARG A 222 5.02 33.87 -62.64
N THR A 223 6.29 34.15 -62.34
CA THR A 223 7.03 35.29 -62.93
C THR A 223 7.15 35.12 -64.46
N SER A 224 7.45 33.93 -64.95
CA SER A 224 7.51 33.60 -66.35
C SER A 224 6.15 33.79 -67.05
N LEU A 225 5.06 33.30 -66.46
CA LEU A 225 3.71 33.41 -67.01
C LEU A 225 3.27 34.90 -67.08
N VAL A 226 3.56 35.67 -66.01
CA VAL A 226 3.29 37.11 -65.98
C VAL A 226 4.10 37.86 -67.05
N HIS A 227 5.35 37.49 -67.26
CA HIS A 227 6.18 38.08 -68.30
C HIS A 227 5.57 37.79 -69.70
N SER A 228 5.21 36.55 -70.00
CA SER A 228 4.55 36.15 -71.23
C SER A 228 3.23 36.95 -71.48
N LEU A 229 2.42 37.09 -70.41
CA LEU A 229 1.17 37.83 -70.44
C LEU A 229 1.35 39.32 -70.76
N THR A 230 2.41 39.95 -70.25
CA THR A 230 2.63 41.39 -70.35
C THR A 230 3.44 41.81 -71.55
N HIS A 231 4.28 40.97 -72.13
CA HIS A 231 5.25 41.34 -73.16
C HIS A 231 5.08 40.60 -74.51
N SER A 232 4.27 39.51 -74.55
CA SER A 232 4.06 38.76 -75.78
C SER A 232 2.92 39.35 -76.60
N THR A 233 3.05 39.35 -77.95
CA THR A 233 1.93 39.68 -78.87
C THR A 233 0.95 38.48 -78.93
N ASP A 234 -0.30 38.76 -79.39
CA ASP A 234 -1.34 37.73 -79.50
C ASP A 234 -0.87 36.52 -80.33
N ALA A 235 -0.12 36.77 -81.40
CA ALA A 235 0.43 35.73 -82.21
C ALA A 235 1.49 34.84 -81.52
N MET A 236 2.32 35.46 -80.66
CA MET A 236 3.32 34.74 -79.84
C MET A 236 2.64 33.92 -78.73
N LEU A 237 1.61 34.50 -78.07
CA LEU A 237 0.87 33.77 -77.03
C LEU A 237 0.22 32.49 -77.58
N VAL A 238 -0.40 32.60 -78.75
CA VAL A 238 -1.04 31.47 -79.42
C VAL A 238 0.00 30.43 -79.92
N SER A 239 1.15 30.86 -80.38
CA SER A 239 2.20 29.94 -80.89
C SER A 239 2.93 29.21 -79.70
N SER A 240 2.98 29.81 -78.49
CA SER A 240 3.59 29.19 -77.29
C SER A 240 2.58 28.53 -76.37
N ASN A 241 1.34 28.31 -76.85
CA ASN A 241 0.24 27.84 -76.00
C ASN A 241 0.53 26.45 -75.36
N GLU A 242 1.20 25.55 -76.07
CA GLU A 242 1.59 24.22 -75.57
C GLU A 242 2.55 24.36 -74.39
N GLU A 243 3.61 25.14 -74.52
CA GLU A 243 4.59 25.40 -73.48
C GLU A 243 3.99 26.13 -72.23
N ILE A 244 3.03 26.99 -72.49
CA ILE A 244 2.29 27.67 -71.41
C ILE A 244 1.41 26.70 -70.66
N ASN A 245 0.68 25.84 -71.38
CA ASN A 245 -0.16 24.81 -70.76
C ASN A 245 0.65 23.79 -69.90
N ASP A 246 1.79 23.33 -70.39
CA ASP A 246 2.67 22.43 -69.61
C ASP A 246 3.10 23.07 -68.30
N ARG A 247 3.39 24.37 -68.32
CA ARG A 247 3.75 25.10 -67.08
C ARG A 247 2.57 25.31 -66.15
N ILE A 248 1.35 25.47 -66.69
CA ILE A 248 0.14 25.55 -65.91
C ILE A 248 -0.16 24.20 -65.23
N GLU A 249 -0.12 23.09 -66.02
CA GLU A 249 -0.32 21.74 -65.50
C GLU A 249 0.69 21.38 -64.40
N GLU A 250 1.97 21.77 -64.61
CA GLU A 250 2.99 21.58 -63.57
C GLU A 250 2.71 22.39 -62.29
N ALA A 251 2.19 23.58 -62.40
CA ALA A 251 1.84 24.45 -61.27
C ALA A 251 0.58 23.94 -60.56
N GLU A 252 -0.44 23.48 -61.29
CA GLU A 252 -1.69 22.94 -60.74
C GLU A 252 -1.51 21.55 -60.14
N GLY A 253 -0.50 20.76 -60.63
CA GLY A 253 -0.13 19.47 -60.07
C GLY A 253 0.55 19.52 -58.69
N VAL A 254 0.90 20.71 -58.20
CA VAL A 254 1.44 20.89 -56.88
C VAL A 254 0.33 20.68 -55.83
N GLY A 255 0.49 19.63 -55.01
CA GLY A 255 -0.45 19.34 -53.94
C GLY A 255 -0.51 20.42 -52.86
N GLU A 256 -1.50 20.36 -51.98
CA GLU A 256 -1.62 21.26 -50.85
C GLU A 256 -0.84 20.76 -49.62
N PRO A 257 -0.16 21.64 -48.89
CA PRO A 257 0.50 21.27 -47.63
C PRO A 257 -0.56 20.85 -46.61
N ARG A 258 -0.30 19.69 -45.98
CA ARG A 258 -1.18 19.14 -44.94
C ARG A 258 -0.42 18.93 -43.66
N ASP A 259 -1.02 19.30 -42.55
CA ASP A 259 -0.56 18.90 -41.22
C ASP A 259 -0.89 17.43 -41.00
N THR A 260 0.10 16.65 -40.60
CA THR A 260 -0.02 15.21 -40.38
C THR A 260 0.50 14.85 -39.01
N GLU A 261 -0.05 13.79 -38.41
CA GLU A 261 0.41 13.27 -37.12
C GLU A 261 1.91 12.92 -37.11
N GLN A 262 2.51 12.67 -38.28
CA GLN A 262 3.95 12.40 -38.40
C GLN A 262 4.84 13.60 -38.04
N LEU A 263 4.28 14.82 -38.02
CA LEU A 263 4.97 16.05 -37.64
C LEU A 263 4.85 16.35 -36.13
N SER A 264 4.24 15.47 -35.36
CA SER A 264 4.09 15.58 -33.94
C SER A 264 4.80 14.43 -33.20
N LEU A 265 5.17 14.69 -31.94
CA LEU A 265 5.78 13.68 -31.09
C LEU A 265 4.78 12.58 -30.75
N ASN A 266 5.19 11.31 -30.93
CA ASN A 266 4.40 10.18 -30.47
C ASN A 266 4.45 10.11 -28.95
N ARG A 267 3.35 10.40 -28.28
CA ARG A 267 3.25 10.42 -26.82
C ARG A 267 3.52 9.06 -26.17
N GLY A 268 3.32 7.95 -26.90
CA GLY A 268 3.60 6.59 -26.41
C GLY A 268 5.09 6.28 -26.22
N CYS A 269 6.03 7.14 -26.70
CA CYS A 269 7.47 6.93 -26.50
C CYS A 269 7.89 7.01 -25.02
N SER A 270 7.09 7.68 -24.18
CA SER A 270 7.33 7.81 -22.73
C SER A 270 6.58 6.78 -21.88
N ASP A 271 5.86 5.85 -22.51
CA ASP A 271 5.07 4.87 -21.75
C ASP A 271 5.95 3.75 -21.19
N SER A 272 5.78 3.50 -19.88
CA SER A 272 6.48 2.44 -19.14
C SER A 272 5.54 1.72 -18.20
N LYS A 273 5.42 0.40 -18.40
CA LYS A 273 4.64 -0.46 -17.49
C LYS A 273 5.26 -0.50 -16.09
N LEU A 274 6.60 -0.53 -16.01
CA LEU A 274 7.33 -0.53 -14.75
C LEU A 274 7.07 0.75 -13.95
N MET A 275 7.22 1.91 -14.61
CA MET A 275 7.00 3.21 -13.96
C MET A 275 5.54 3.38 -13.52
N VAL A 276 4.57 2.96 -14.33
CA VAL A 276 3.15 2.98 -13.96
C VAL A 276 2.89 2.13 -12.73
N GLY A 277 3.42 0.90 -12.68
CA GLY A 277 3.22 -0.01 -11.55
C GLY A 277 3.86 0.49 -10.25
N LEU A 278 5.10 0.98 -10.33
CA LEU A 278 5.81 1.53 -9.17
C LEU A 278 5.16 2.82 -8.65
N TRP A 279 4.77 3.72 -9.53
CA TRP A 279 4.07 4.94 -9.18
C TRP A 279 2.72 4.64 -8.51
N ALA A 280 1.93 3.71 -9.08
CA ALA A 280 0.66 3.29 -8.50
C ALA A 280 0.86 2.65 -7.11
N SER A 281 1.89 1.82 -6.95
CA SER A 281 2.24 1.23 -5.64
C SER A 281 2.68 2.30 -4.63
N ALA A 282 3.44 3.29 -5.05
CA ALA A 282 3.86 4.40 -4.19
C ALA A 282 2.67 5.26 -3.73
N LEU A 283 1.69 5.51 -4.60
CA LEU A 283 0.45 6.20 -4.23
C LEU A 283 -0.37 5.40 -3.21
N LEU A 284 -0.51 4.09 -3.41
CA LEU A 284 -1.25 3.22 -2.49
C LEU A 284 -0.61 3.09 -1.11
N LEU A 285 0.73 3.13 -1.03
CA LEU A 285 1.48 3.08 0.22
C LEU A 285 1.64 4.46 0.86
N GLY A 286 1.35 5.53 0.11
CA GLY A 286 1.49 6.90 0.56
C GLY A 286 0.34 7.38 1.46
N PRO A 287 0.52 8.53 2.13
CA PRO A 287 -0.49 9.09 3.03
C PRO A 287 -1.80 9.45 2.31
N SER A 288 -1.76 9.72 1.01
CA SER A 288 -2.93 10.06 0.19
C SER A 288 -3.95 8.93 0.09
N ALA A 289 -3.52 7.68 0.08
CA ALA A 289 -4.43 6.52 0.04
C ALA A 289 -5.19 6.32 1.36
N HIS A 290 -4.64 6.83 2.47
CA HIS A 290 -5.23 6.73 3.80
C HIS A 290 -6.10 7.96 4.16
N SER A 291 -6.10 9.00 3.32
CA SER A 291 -6.94 10.19 3.48
C SER A 291 -8.24 9.97 2.71
N SER A 292 -9.24 9.41 3.38
CA SER A 292 -10.56 9.20 2.75
C SER A 292 -11.24 10.53 2.44
N THR A 293 -11.64 10.71 1.19
CA THR A 293 -12.49 11.84 0.78
C THR A 293 -13.92 11.58 1.24
N MET A 294 -14.47 12.50 2.04
CA MET A 294 -15.85 12.38 2.52
C MET A 294 -16.82 12.59 1.37
N LEU A 295 -17.35 11.50 0.85
CA LEU A 295 -18.32 11.48 -0.24
C LEU A 295 -19.69 11.07 0.28
N HIS A 296 -20.75 11.55 -0.40
CA HIS A 296 -22.11 11.07 -0.23
C HIS A 296 -22.82 11.05 -1.58
N PHE A 297 -23.81 10.17 -1.74
CA PHE A 297 -24.61 10.13 -2.97
C PHE A 297 -25.56 11.33 -3.04
N GLU A 298 -25.51 12.04 -4.16
CA GLU A 298 -26.37 13.20 -4.41
C GLU A 298 -27.81 12.73 -4.76
N LYS A 299 -28.75 12.97 -3.85
CA LYS A 299 -30.14 12.48 -3.93
C LYS A 299 -30.83 12.85 -5.24
N GLN A 300 -30.52 14.00 -5.81
CA GLN A 300 -31.12 14.49 -7.05
C GLN A 300 -30.70 13.67 -8.26
N THR A 301 -29.52 13.02 -8.22
CA THR A 301 -28.97 12.22 -9.33
C THR A 301 -29.46 10.77 -9.32
N VAL A 302 -29.89 10.27 -8.16
CA VAL A 302 -30.21 8.85 -7.95
C VAL A 302 -31.37 8.39 -8.85
N SER A 303 -31.14 7.35 -9.62
CA SER A 303 -32.12 6.73 -10.51
C SER A 303 -33.35 6.22 -9.74
N PRO A 304 -34.57 6.24 -10.33
CA PRO A 304 -35.76 5.58 -9.77
C PRO A 304 -35.65 4.08 -9.59
N LEU A 305 -34.61 3.47 -10.16
CA LEU A 305 -34.28 2.06 -10.01
C LEU A 305 -33.55 1.74 -8.71
N LEU A 306 -33.14 2.78 -7.96
CA LEU A 306 -32.33 2.69 -6.75
C LEU A 306 -33.06 3.32 -5.56
N SER A 307 -32.79 2.78 -4.37
CA SER A 307 -33.11 3.39 -3.09
C SER A 307 -31.83 3.94 -2.47
N LEU A 308 -31.90 5.16 -1.96
CA LEU A 308 -30.81 5.79 -1.22
C LEU A 308 -31.11 5.71 0.28
N SER A 309 -30.13 5.31 1.07
CA SER A 309 -30.24 5.31 2.54
C SER A 309 -30.35 6.75 3.11
N ASN A 310 -30.83 6.88 4.34
CA ASN A 310 -31.03 8.18 4.98
C ASN A 310 -29.72 8.93 5.23
N ASP A 311 -28.63 8.21 5.44
CA ASP A 311 -27.27 8.75 5.60
C ASP A 311 -26.57 9.06 4.26
N GLN A 312 -27.24 8.80 3.14
CA GLN A 312 -26.76 9.02 1.78
C GLN A 312 -25.47 8.24 1.42
N HIS A 313 -25.18 7.14 2.09
CA HIS A 313 -23.99 6.33 1.85
C HIS A 313 -24.27 4.98 1.18
N THR A 314 -25.52 4.54 1.12
CA THR A 314 -25.85 3.23 0.55
C THR A 314 -26.90 3.35 -0.56
N LEU A 315 -26.57 2.77 -1.72
CA LEU A 315 -27.48 2.57 -2.84
C LEU A 315 -27.94 1.11 -2.87
N THR A 316 -29.23 0.88 -2.95
CA THR A 316 -29.83 -0.46 -3.05
C THR A 316 -30.69 -0.55 -4.32
N PHE A 317 -30.46 -1.59 -5.12
CA PHE A 317 -31.25 -1.83 -6.33
C PHE A 317 -32.69 -2.28 -5.98
N LEU A 318 -33.68 -1.62 -6.59
CA LEU A 318 -35.08 -1.87 -6.30
C LEU A 318 -35.69 -2.86 -7.29
N PRO A 319 -36.37 -3.93 -6.79
CA PRO A 319 -37.22 -4.79 -7.61
C PRO A 319 -38.33 -3.98 -8.28
N LYS A 320 -38.80 -4.42 -9.46
CA LYS A 320 -39.83 -3.71 -10.26
C LYS A 320 -41.07 -3.30 -9.45
N ARG A 321 -41.47 -4.08 -8.45
CA ARG A 321 -42.67 -3.85 -7.60
C ARG A 321 -42.47 -2.70 -6.57
N GLN A 322 -41.25 -2.32 -6.27
CA GLN A 322 -40.91 -1.31 -5.26
C GLN A 322 -40.47 0.04 -5.86
N ARG A 323 -40.42 0.12 -7.19
CA ARG A 323 -40.01 1.36 -7.87
C ARG A 323 -41.09 2.40 -7.72
N GLN A 324 -40.71 3.58 -7.23
CA GLN A 324 -41.56 4.73 -7.06
C GLN A 324 -41.47 5.67 -8.24
N LEU A 325 -42.57 6.29 -8.62
CA LEU A 325 -42.55 7.41 -9.57
C LEU A 325 -42.03 8.64 -8.83
N HIS A 326 -40.89 9.15 -9.29
CA HIS A 326 -40.33 10.38 -8.80
C HIS A 326 -40.77 11.55 -9.69
N PRO A 327 -40.97 12.79 -9.14
CA PRO A 327 -41.13 13.99 -9.94
C PRO A 327 -39.97 14.13 -10.95
N TYR A 328 -40.26 14.73 -12.08
CA TYR A 328 -39.23 15.03 -13.07
C TYR A 328 -38.17 15.94 -12.44
N ASP A 329 -36.91 15.50 -12.54
CA ASP A 329 -35.71 16.22 -12.13
C ASP A 329 -34.69 16.10 -13.26
N PRO A 330 -34.16 17.20 -13.82
CA PRO A 330 -33.21 17.18 -14.91
C PRO A 330 -31.88 16.44 -14.52
N GLU A 331 -31.48 16.52 -13.25
CA GLU A 331 -30.25 15.88 -12.76
C GLU A 331 -30.39 14.38 -12.52
N ARG A 332 -31.61 13.86 -12.39
CA ARG A 332 -31.88 12.46 -12.09
C ARG A 332 -31.68 11.56 -13.30
N PHE A 333 -30.94 10.47 -13.15
CA PHE A 333 -30.93 9.40 -14.14
C PHE A 333 -32.31 8.75 -14.22
N ASP A 334 -32.86 8.57 -15.42
CA ASP A 334 -34.21 8.02 -15.61
C ASP A 334 -34.23 6.53 -15.99
N SER A 335 -33.23 6.06 -16.73
CA SER A 335 -33.24 4.75 -17.37
C SER A 335 -32.16 3.79 -16.85
N TRP A 336 -30.97 4.29 -16.57
CA TRP A 336 -29.87 3.52 -16.02
C TRP A 336 -29.84 3.60 -14.49
N PRO A 337 -29.47 2.51 -13.76
CA PRO A 337 -29.44 2.51 -12.30
C PRO A 337 -28.20 3.21 -11.74
N ASN A 338 -28.00 4.48 -12.13
CA ASN A 338 -26.85 5.29 -11.79
C ASN A 338 -27.14 6.26 -10.65
N ALA A 339 -26.08 6.63 -9.94
CA ALA A 339 -26.06 7.75 -9.00
C ALA A 339 -24.67 8.39 -9.01
N LEU A 340 -24.60 9.69 -8.71
CA LEU A 340 -23.36 10.42 -8.55
C LEU A 340 -23.15 10.83 -7.10
N CYS A 341 -21.90 11.04 -6.75
CA CYS A 341 -21.50 11.52 -5.43
C CYS A 341 -21.13 13.01 -5.46
N SER A 342 -21.20 13.62 -4.30
CA SER A 342 -20.73 14.98 -4.01
C SER A 342 -19.66 14.91 -2.92
N PRO A 343 -18.65 15.81 -2.90
CA PRO A 343 -18.37 16.88 -3.84
C PRO A 343 -17.68 16.43 -5.13
N SER A 344 -17.62 17.34 -6.12
CA SER A 344 -16.80 17.17 -7.32
C SER A 344 -15.32 17.43 -7.02
N MET A 345 -14.45 16.77 -7.77
CA MET A 345 -13.00 16.79 -7.59
C MET A 345 -12.34 17.45 -8.82
N SER A 346 -11.54 18.49 -8.61
CA SER A 346 -10.85 19.25 -9.67
C SER A 346 -9.41 19.62 -9.34
N SER A 347 -8.90 19.21 -8.18
CA SER A 347 -7.52 19.46 -7.73
C SER A 347 -7.15 18.51 -6.62
N GLY A 348 -5.85 18.30 -6.36
CA GLY A 348 -5.35 17.47 -5.27
C GLY A 348 -5.51 15.98 -5.51
N THR A 349 -5.32 15.20 -4.45
CA THR A 349 -5.42 13.75 -4.47
C THR A 349 -6.59 13.31 -3.59
N HIS A 350 -7.47 12.49 -4.14
CA HIS A 350 -8.68 12.01 -3.49
C HIS A 350 -8.70 10.49 -3.44
N SER A 351 -9.09 9.91 -2.30
CA SER A 351 -9.32 8.48 -2.21
C SER A 351 -10.64 8.16 -1.51
N TRP A 352 -11.29 7.10 -1.92
CA TRP A 352 -12.52 6.60 -1.27
C TRP A 352 -12.64 5.09 -1.46
N LEU A 353 -13.39 4.49 -0.56
CA LEU A 353 -13.66 3.07 -0.53
C LEU A 353 -15.15 2.78 -0.72
N LEU A 354 -15.44 1.73 -1.44
CA LEU A 354 -16.80 1.24 -1.66
C LEU A 354 -16.90 -0.22 -1.19
N ASP A 355 -17.85 -0.53 -0.32
CA ASP A 355 -18.26 -1.90 -0.02
C ASP A 355 -19.19 -2.39 -1.13
N VAL A 356 -18.76 -3.41 -1.83
CA VAL A 356 -19.45 -4.02 -2.97
C VAL A 356 -19.73 -5.50 -2.74
N GLY A 357 -19.43 -6.01 -1.54
CA GLY A 357 -19.42 -7.44 -1.24
C GLY A 357 -20.74 -8.15 -1.39
N THR A 358 -21.87 -7.43 -1.37
CA THR A 358 -23.21 -7.99 -1.55
C THR A 358 -23.69 -8.00 -3.00
N SER A 359 -23.08 -7.21 -3.90
CA SER A 359 -23.49 -7.06 -5.29
C SER A 359 -22.65 -7.90 -6.24
N ALA A 360 -23.27 -8.52 -7.23
CA ALA A 360 -22.62 -9.24 -8.32
C ALA A 360 -22.69 -8.47 -9.65
N ALA A 361 -23.43 -7.36 -9.72
CA ALA A 361 -23.59 -6.57 -10.93
C ALA A 361 -23.58 -5.06 -10.60
N PHE A 362 -22.45 -4.42 -10.84
CA PHE A 362 -22.27 -2.99 -10.53
C PHE A 362 -21.18 -2.35 -11.38
N LYS A 363 -21.17 -1.01 -11.38
CA LYS A 363 -20.09 -0.21 -11.91
C LYS A 363 -19.70 0.87 -10.92
N VAL A 364 -18.40 1.11 -10.77
CA VAL A 364 -17.85 2.13 -9.89
C VAL A 364 -16.72 2.88 -10.59
N GLY A 365 -16.67 4.18 -10.45
CA GLY A 365 -15.65 4.99 -11.10
C GLY A 365 -15.90 6.49 -10.97
N VAL A 366 -15.56 7.21 -12.03
CA VAL A 366 -15.76 8.66 -12.12
C VAL A 366 -16.44 9.03 -13.43
N CYS A 367 -17.08 10.21 -13.45
CA CYS A 367 -17.58 10.81 -14.68
C CYS A 367 -17.54 12.34 -14.60
N TYR A 368 -17.65 12.98 -15.76
CA TYR A 368 -17.93 14.43 -15.84
C TYR A 368 -19.36 14.75 -15.44
N ALA A 369 -19.58 15.92 -14.87
CA ALA A 369 -20.93 16.40 -14.55
C ALA A 369 -21.82 16.52 -15.81
N SER A 370 -21.20 16.72 -16.97
CA SER A 370 -21.86 16.85 -18.28
C SER A 370 -22.36 15.54 -18.89
N ILE A 371 -22.25 14.38 -18.17
CA ILE A 371 -22.81 13.10 -18.62
C ILE A 371 -24.33 13.21 -18.78
N GLU A 372 -24.88 12.56 -19.80
CA GLU A 372 -26.34 12.55 -20.02
C GLU A 372 -27.07 11.86 -18.86
N ARG A 373 -28.24 12.42 -18.51
CA ARG A 373 -29.09 11.90 -17.42
C ARG A 373 -30.28 11.09 -17.94
N LYS A 374 -30.69 11.33 -19.18
CA LYS A 374 -31.95 10.85 -19.74
C LYS A 374 -31.74 9.85 -20.88
N GLY A 375 -32.69 8.91 -21.00
CA GLY A 375 -32.70 7.95 -22.08
C GLY A 375 -31.94 6.66 -21.82
N THR A 376 -32.14 5.69 -22.71
CA THR A 376 -31.56 4.33 -22.64
C THR A 376 -30.25 4.22 -23.46
N GLY A 377 -29.82 5.32 -24.10
CA GLY A 377 -28.63 5.37 -24.94
C GLY A 377 -27.32 5.26 -24.19
N ASN A 378 -26.24 5.18 -24.94
CA ASN A 378 -24.88 5.09 -24.39
C ASN A 378 -24.44 6.38 -23.66
N GLY A 379 -24.98 7.54 -24.04
CA GLY A 379 -24.65 8.82 -23.41
C GLY A 379 -24.92 8.88 -21.90
N ALA A 380 -25.97 8.18 -21.44
CA ALA A 380 -26.30 8.05 -20.02
C ALA A 380 -25.75 6.75 -19.38
N ARG A 381 -25.15 5.86 -20.15
CA ARG A 381 -24.64 4.59 -19.66
C ARG A 381 -23.18 4.69 -19.25
N LEU A 382 -22.88 4.51 -17.94
CA LEU A 382 -21.53 4.58 -17.41
C LEU A 382 -20.59 3.59 -18.13
N GLY A 383 -19.44 4.10 -18.58
CA GLY A 383 -18.40 3.34 -19.31
C GLY A 383 -18.64 3.20 -20.80
N TYR A 384 -19.79 3.68 -21.34
CA TYR A 384 -20.12 3.56 -22.77
C TYR A 384 -20.13 4.93 -23.51
N ASN A 385 -19.53 5.93 -22.92
CA ASN A 385 -19.36 7.26 -23.47
C ASN A 385 -17.99 7.84 -23.07
N SER A 386 -17.54 8.88 -23.74
CA SER A 386 -16.26 9.55 -23.49
C SER A 386 -16.22 10.35 -22.19
N LYS A 387 -17.31 10.39 -21.42
CA LYS A 387 -17.45 11.19 -20.19
C LYS A 387 -17.39 10.37 -18.91
N SER A 388 -17.14 9.07 -18.98
CA SER A 388 -17.12 8.19 -17.81
C SER A 388 -16.06 7.10 -17.89
N TRP A 389 -15.36 6.84 -16.76
CA TRP A 389 -14.30 5.84 -16.57
C TRP A 389 -14.68 4.97 -15.40
N VAL A 390 -15.02 3.71 -15.64
CA VAL A 390 -15.55 2.84 -14.60
C VAL A 390 -14.97 1.44 -14.65
N LEU A 391 -14.80 0.85 -13.47
CA LEU A 391 -14.68 -0.59 -13.27
C LEU A 391 -16.08 -1.18 -13.32
N SER A 392 -16.29 -2.17 -14.18
CA SER A 392 -17.55 -2.87 -14.38
C SER A 392 -17.39 -4.31 -13.92
N ILE A 393 -18.30 -4.74 -13.04
CA ILE A 393 -18.37 -6.11 -12.55
C ILE A 393 -19.73 -6.67 -12.92
N TYR A 394 -19.73 -7.84 -13.54
CA TYR A 394 -20.93 -8.59 -13.87
C TYR A 394 -20.64 -10.08 -13.78
N ASP A 395 -21.29 -10.78 -12.88
CA ASP A 395 -21.21 -12.24 -12.71
C ASP A 395 -19.77 -12.79 -12.65
N GLU A 396 -18.92 -12.15 -11.82
CA GLU A 396 -17.49 -12.45 -11.63
C GLU A 396 -16.56 -11.96 -12.75
N ASP A 397 -17.07 -11.42 -13.86
CA ASP A 397 -16.28 -10.79 -14.90
C ASP A 397 -15.94 -9.34 -14.50
N PHE A 398 -14.66 -9.05 -14.43
CA PHE A 398 -14.14 -7.72 -14.11
C PHE A 398 -13.60 -7.06 -15.38
N SER A 399 -14.03 -5.85 -15.65
CA SER A 399 -13.52 -5.09 -16.79
C SER A 399 -13.49 -3.59 -16.49
N PHE A 400 -12.51 -2.90 -17.06
CA PHE A 400 -12.51 -1.46 -17.14
C PHE A 400 -13.26 -1.03 -18.41
N CYS A 401 -14.16 -0.04 -18.29
CA CYS A 401 -14.98 0.45 -19.40
C CYS A 401 -14.84 1.98 -19.54
N HIS A 402 -14.55 2.41 -20.77
CA HIS A 402 -14.55 3.82 -21.18
C HIS A 402 -14.85 3.93 -22.68
N ASP A 403 -15.66 4.91 -23.08
CA ASP A 403 -16.05 5.21 -24.47
C ASP A 403 -16.51 3.97 -25.29
N GLY A 404 -17.24 3.08 -24.62
CA GLY A 404 -17.74 1.83 -25.21
C GLY A 404 -16.68 0.73 -25.37
N CYS A 405 -15.42 1.01 -25.06
CA CYS A 405 -14.35 0.00 -24.98
C CYS A 405 -14.36 -0.67 -23.61
N SER A 406 -14.08 -1.98 -23.60
CA SER A 406 -13.99 -2.78 -22.36
C SER A 406 -12.70 -3.59 -22.39
N VAL A 407 -11.92 -3.48 -21.29
CA VAL A 407 -10.67 -4.22 -21.08
C VAL A 407 -10.85 -5.14 -19.88
N GLY A 408 -10.72 -6.45 -20.09
CA GLY A 408 -10.83 -7.45 -19.02
C GLY A 408 -9.71 -7.31 -17.99
N ILE A 409 -10.05 -7.48 -16.71
CA ILE A 409 -9.12 -7.43 -15.59
C ILE A 409 -9.12 -8.79 -14.91
N ALA A 410 -7.95 -9.41 -14.80
CA ALA A 410 -7.82 -10.66 -14.07
C ALA A 410 -7.85 -10.39 -12.56
N VAL A 411 -8.88 -10.88 -11.88
CA VAL A 411 -9.02 -10.80 -10.42
C VAL A 411 -9.11 -12.21 -9.86
N ALA A 412 -8.20 -12.55 -8.94
CA ALA A 412 -8.07 -13.90 -8.43
C ALA A 412 -9.20 -14.33 -7.47
N LYS A 413 -9.94 -13.37 -6.89
CA LYS A 413 -11.01 -13.62 -5.90
C LYS A 413 -12.11 -12.57 -6.00
N LYS A 414 -13.30 -12.90 -5.51
CA LYS A 414 -14.40 -11.94 -5.39
C LYS A 414 -13.99 -10.79 -4.46
N LEU A 415 -14.10 -9.56 -4.97
CA LEU A 415 -13.83 -8.34 -4.20
C LEU A 415 -14.97 -8.08 -3.21
N LYS A 416 -14.62 -7.76 -1.98
CA LYS A 416 -15.56 -7.25 -0.98
C LYS A 416 -15.61 -5.72 -1.02
N ARG A 417 -14.47 -5.10 -1.24
CA ARG A 417 -14.30 -3.65 -1.31
C ARG A 417 -13.53 -3.28 -2.57
N VAL A 418 -13.82 -2.11 -3.10
CA VAL A 418 -13.08 -1.50 -4.20
C VAL A 418 -12.62 -0.12 -3.74
N GLY A 419 -11.34 0.13 -3.82
CA GLY A 419 -10.76 1.44 -3.58
C GLY A 419 -10.53 2.18 -4.89
N LEU A 420 -10.77 3.49 -4.85
CA LEU A 420 -10.43 4.42 -5.93
C LEU A 420 -9.52 5.51 -5.38
N LEU A 421 -8.52 5.88 -6.17
CA LEU A 421 -7.64 7.00 -5.90
C LEU A 421 -7.53 7.84 -7.17
N LEU A 422 -7.95 9.10 -7.07
CA LEU A 422 -7.81 10.10 -8.12
C LEU A 422 -6.67 11.04 -7.73
N ASP A 423 -5.61 11.03 -8.51
CA ASP A 423 -4.52 12.00 -8.41
C ASP A 423 -4.67 13.03 -9.54
N TRP A 424 -5.28 14.16 -9.23
CA TRP A 424 -5.55 15.21 -10.20
C TRP A 424 -4.27 15.83 -10.79
N PRO A 425 -3.21 16.13 -10.00
CA PRO A 425 -1.95 16.65 -10.54
C PRO A 425 -1.32 15.76 -11.63
N SER A 426 -1.32 14.45 -11.45
CA SER A 426 -0.80 13.50 -12.44
C SER A 426 -1.84 13.01 -13.46
N GLN A 427 -3.10 13.54 -13.38
CA GLN A 427 -4.19 13.16 -14.26
C GLN A 427 -4.43 11.65 -14.32
N THR A 428 -4.40 11.01 -13.15
CA THR A 428 -4.45 9.55 -13.03
C THR A 428 -5.57 9.11 -12.09
N LEU A 429 -6.31 8.10 -12.51
CA LEU A 429 -7.31 7.39 -11.71
C LEU A 429 -6.84 5.95 -11.50
N LEU A 430 -6.79 5.51 -10.25
CA LEU A 430 -6.37 4.19 -9.82
C LEU A 430 -7.55 3.44 -9.23
N PHE A 431 -7.76 2.20 -9.66
CA PHE A 431 -8.64 1.22 -9.03
C PHE A 431 -7.80 0.18 -8.29
N TYR A 432 -8.14 -0.15 -7.05
CA TYR A 432 -7.36 -1.09 -6.25
C TYR A 432 -8.23 -1.95 -5.32
N ASP A 433 -7.71 -3.12 -4.97
CA ASP A 433 -8.26 -3.95 -3.88
C ASP A 433 -7.64 -3.49 -2.55
N PRO A 434 -8.40 -2.89 -1.64
CA PRO A 434 -7.87 -2.43 -0.36
C PRO A 434 -7.48 -3.56 0.59
N ASP A 435 -8.02 -4.77 0.40
CA ASP A 435 -7.75 -5.91 1.27
C ASP A 435 -6.39 -6.56 0.97
N SER A 436 -5.98 -6.57 -0.29
CA SER A 436 -4.67 -7.07 -0.73
C SER A 436 -3.67 -5.96 -1.04
N VAL A 437 -4.10 -4.69 -0.99
CA VAL A 437 -3.31 -3.51 -1.40
C VAL A 437 -2.75 -3.70 -2.82
N SER A 438 -3.56 -4.27 -3.71
CA SER A 438 -3.15 -4.55 -5.08
C SER A 438 -3.86 -3.65 -6.09
N VAL A 439 -3.13 -3.22 -7.11
CA VAL A 439 -3.65 -2.39 -8.20
C VAL A 439 -4.50 -3.27 -9.13
N LEU A 440 -5.74 -2.88 -9.38
CA LEU A 440 -6.65 -3.52 -10.32
C LEU A 440 -6.49 -2.91 -11.73
N HIS A 441 -6.50 -1.58 -11.82
CA HIS A 441 -6.38 -0.87 -13.08
C HIS A 441 -5.90 0.56 -12.87
N VAL A 442 -5.14 1.11 -13.85
CA VAL A 442 -4.65 2.49 -13.86
C VAL A 442 -5.12 3.18 -15.13
N VAL A 443 -5.75 4.33 -14.96
CA VAL A 443 -6.18 5.20 -16.08
C VAL A 443 -5.35 6.47 -16.05
N ARG A 444 -4.69 6.79 -17.16
CA ARG A 444 -4.09 8.10 -17.40
C ARG A 444 -4.86 8.79 -18.49
N HIS A 445 -5.48 9.92 -18.14
CA HIS A 445 -6.30 10.69 -19.07
C HIS A 445 -6.21 12.18 -18.73
N ALA A 446 -6.11 13.03 -19.74
CA ALA A 446 -6.13 14.49 -19.52
C ALA A 446 -7.58 14.93 -19.23
N PHE A 447 -7.97 14.86 -17.95
CA PHE A 447 -9.31 15.26 -17.52
C PHE A 447 -9.50 16.77 -17.73
N SER A 448 -10.55 17.13 -18.46
CA SER A 448 -10.84 18.51 -18.84
C SER A 448 -11.93 19.19 -18.00
N GLU A 449 -12.73 18.41 -17.25
CA GLU A 449 -13.80 18.88 -16.39
C GLU A 449 -13.65 18.30 -14.98
N PRO A 450 -14.21 18.94 -13.93
CA PRO A 450 -14.27 18.34 -12.60
C PRO A 450 -14.95 16.96 -12.63
N LEU A 451 -14.38 16.02 -11.89
CA LEU A 451 -14.86 14.65 -11.81
C LEU A 451 -15.80 14.46 -10.62
N LEU A 452 -16.82 13.66 -10.80
CA LEU A 452 -17.71 13.17 -9.77
C LEU A 452 -17.51 11.66 -9.63
N ALA A 453 -17.46 11.15 -8.41
CA ALA A 453 -17.54 9.73 -8.20
C ALA A 453 -18.93 9.23 -8.65
N ALA A 454 -18.96 8.12 -9.38
CA ALA A 454 -20.15 7.59 -10.03
C ALA A 454 -20.30 6.10 -9.76
N CYS A 455 -21.53 5.68 -9.47
CA CYS A 455 -21.89 4.29 -9.26
C CYS A 455 -23.12 3.90 -10.07
N ALA A 456 -23.12 2.63 -10.54
CA ALA A 456 -24.33 1.97 -11.04
C ALA A 456 -24.51 0.65 -10.28
N VAL A 457 -25.74 0.35 -9.86
CA VAL A 457 -26.06 -0.87 -9.09
C VAL A 457 -27.19 -1.59 -9.79
N ALA A 458 -26.94 -2.81 -10.27
CA ALA A 458 -27.93 -3.63 -10.96
C ALA A 458 -28.36 -4.86 -10.15
N ASP A 459 -27.74 -5.09 -8.98
CA ASP A 459 -28.03 -6.17 -8.06
C ASP A 459 -27.63 -5.77 -6.63
N HIS A 460 -28.43 -6.12 -5.63
CA HIS A 460 -28.22 -5.84 -4.20
C HIS A 460 -27.85 -4.37 -3.86
N SER A 461 -26.73 -4.14 -3.21
CA SER A 461 -26.36 -2.81 -2.72
C SER A 461 -24.87 -2.52 -2.79
N ILE A 462 -24.53 -1.23 -2.82
CA ILE A 462 -23.17 -0.69 -2.68
C ILE A 462 -23.20 0.40 -1.61
N SER A 463 -22.15 0.45 -0.78
CA SER A 463 -22.02 1.47 0.26
C SER A 463 -20.68 2.18 0.20
N ILE A 464 -20.67 3.50 0.42
CA ILE A 464 -19.46 4.27 0.67
C ILE A 464 -18.98 3.94 2.08
N VAL A 465 -17.67 3.64 2.21
CA VAL A 465 -17.00 3.33 3.49
C VAL A 465 -16.12 4.51 3.89
N HIS A 466 -16.26 4.96 5.13
CA HIS A 466 -15.49 6.07 5.71
C HIS A 466 -14.43 5.57 6.67
#